data_518e86e6a17452da66d761ddf7e4f68e
#
_entry.id   518e86e6a17452da66d761ddf7e4f68e
#
_cell.length_a   1.000
_cell.length_b   1.000
_cell.length_c   1.000
_cell.angle_alpha   90.00
_cell.angle_beta   90.00
_cell.angle_gamma   90.00
#
_symmetry.space_group_name_H-M   'P 1'
#
loop_
_entity.id
_entity.type
_entity.pdbx_description
1 polymer ?
#
loop_
_entity_poly.entity_id
_entity_poly.type
_entity_poly.pdbx_seq_one_letter_code
_entity_poly.pdbx_strand_id
1 'polypeptide(L)'
;DLFICFTTILLYKARDSMLPCNESHPINPYVNDYVFSKHLSEEVIRFYKDSVPSIIMRCSNIYGPTRLVRPDLIPTLIQDSYSCDSVSVWNKKPQRDFIYLEDAADAIVSLIDTDYTGIVNLGTGATTSVGEISNIIEKLSGKKVVDLEKKVKGPMYFQCDTTLLYDLTGWKPKYTLDQGIEKTYKRMGVWKNENLWPNKVMTS
;
A
#
# COMPACT_ATOMS: atom_id res chain seq x y z
N ASP A 1 5.67 19.24 19.51
CA ASP A 1 5.81 17.87 18.99
C ASP A 1 4.64 17.57 18.06
N LEU A 2 4.90 16.95 16.90
CA LEU A 2 3.91 16.53 15.91
C LEU A 2 3.64 15.03 16.04
N PHE A 3 2.36 14.63 16.08
CA PHE A 3 1.96 13.22 16.06
C PHE A 3 1.52 12.80 14.65
N ILE A 4 2.06 11.69 14.13
CA ILE A 4 1.68 11.15 12.82
C ILE A 4 1.05 9.77 12.99
N CYS A 5 -0.20 9.62 12.52
CA CYS A 5 -0.93 8.37 12.55
C CYS A 5 -1.11 7.78 11.16
N PHE A 6 -0.77 6.51 11.02
CA PHE A 6 -0.96 5.77 9.77
C PHE A 6 -2.30 5.03 9.78
N THR A 7 -3.17 5.43 8.88
CA THR A 7 -4.45 4.79 8.63
C THR A 7 -4.50 4.22 7.21
N THR A 8 -5.65 4.14 6.56
CA THR A 8 -5.78 3.45 5.29
C THR A 8 -6.78 4.13 4.36
N ILE A 9 -6.47 4.17 3.07
CA ILE A 9 -7.42 4.59 2.03
C ILE A 9 -8.65 3.68 1.93
N LEU A 10 -8.60 2.46 2.48
CA LEU A 10 -9.75 1.54 2.51
C LEU A 10 -10.92 2.07 3.34
N LEU A 11 -10.73 3.13 4.11
CA LEU A 11 -11.81 3.87 4.77
C LEU A 11 -12.77 4.51 3.78
N TYR A 12 -12.31 4.92 2.61
CA TYR A 12 -13.16 5.58 1.64
C TYR A 12 -14.25 4.66 1.08
N LYS A 13 -15.44 5.21 0.92
CA LYS A 13 -16.54 4.54 0.23
C LYS A 13 -16.30 4.62 -1.28
N ALA A 14 -15.35 3.85 -1.76
CA ALA A 14 -14.96 3.85 -3.16
C ALA A 14 -16.08 3.34 -4.05
N ARG A 15 -16.43 4.14 -5.07
CA ARG A 15 -17.25 3.76 -6.22
C ARG A 15 -16.51 4.25 -7.46
N ASP A 16 -16.55 3.51 -8.55
CA ASP A 16 -15.83 3.84 -9.79
C ASP A 16 -16.12 5.25 -10.30
N SER A 17 -17.35 5.74 -10.12
CA SER A 17 -17.77 7.10 -10.51
C SER A 17 -17.27 8.22 -9.62
N MET A 18 -16.58 7.91 -8.52
CA MET A 18 -16.13 8.87 -7.51
C MET A 18 -14.61 8.85 -7.33
N LEU A 19 -13.87 8.26 -8.25
CA LEU A 19 -12.41 8.20 -8.19
C LEU A 19 -11.77 9.33 -9.01
N PRO A 20 -10.57 9.78 -8.62
CA PRO A 20 -9.81 9.41 -7.42
C PRO A 20 -10.44 9.97 -6.13
N CYS A 21 -10.25 9.26 -5.00
CA CYS A 21 -10.75 9.69 -3.70
C CYS A 21 -9.82 10.71 -3.06
N ASN A 22 -10.30 11.93 -2.81
CA ASN A 22 -9.60 12.93 -2.00
C ASN A 22 -9.96 12.80 -0.51
N GLU A 23 -9.34 13.61 0.35
CA GLU A 23 -9.48 13.54 1.82
C GLU A 23 -10.89 13.85 2.32
N SER A 24 -11.70 14.61 1.58
CA SER A 24 -13.09 14.92 1.89
C SER A 24 -14.09 13.85 1.45
N HIS A 25 -13.60 12.80 0.77
CA HIS A 25 -14.45 11.74 0.25
C HIS A 25 -15.20 11.01 1.37
N PRO A 26 -16.46 10.60 1.17
CA PRO A 26 -17.22 9.85 2.15
C PRO A 26 -16.50 8.55 2.56
N ILE A 27 -16.54 8.23 3.85
CA ILE A 27 -15.96 7.00 4.38
C ILE A 27 -17.02 5.94 4.67
N ASN A 28 -16.58 4.67 4.70
CA ASN A 28 -17.33 3.54 5.20
C ASN A 28 -16.45 2.71 6.15
N PRO A 29 -16.50 2.98 7.46
CA PRO A 29 -15.64 2.29 8.43
C PRO A 29 -16.04 0.83 8.70
N TYR A 30 -17.24 0.41 8.29
CA TYR A 30 -17.81 -0.91 8.63
C TYR A 30 -17.52 -2.00 7.58
N VAL A 31 -16.43 -1.88 6.83
CA VAL A 31 -16.05 -2.87 5.81
C VAL A 31 -15.53 -4.16 6.43
N ASN A 32 -14.67 -4.03 7.43
CA ASN A 32 -14.09 -5.12 8.22
C ASN A 32 -13.41 -4.57 9.48
N ASP A 33 -12.95 -5.46 10.38
CA ASP A 33 -12.36 -5.10 11.66
C ASP A 33 -11.11 -4.22 11.53
N TYR A 34 -10.29 -4.47 10.50
CA TYR A 34 -9.10 -3.66 10.22
C TYR A 34 -9.47 -2.20 9.88
N VAL A 35 -10.39 -2.02 8.93
CA VAL A 35 -10.85 -0.68 8.52
C VAL A 35 -11.53 0.03 9.69
N PHE A 36 -12.34 -0.70 10.47
CA PHE A 36 -12.97 -0.15 11.67
C PHE A 36 -11.95 0.28 12.72
N SER A 37 -10.93 -0.54 13.01
CA SER A 37 -9.87 -0.17 13.96
C SER A 37 -9.10 1.09 13.54
N LYS A 38 -8.86 1.26 12.23
CA LYS A 38 -8.22 2.47 11.69
C LYS A 38 -9.12 3.70 11.80
N HIS A 39 -10.42 3.54 11.61
CA HIS A 39 -11.38 4.61 11.86
C HIS A 39 -11.38 5.05 13.32
N LEU A 40 -11.42 4.12 14.27
CA LEU A 40 -11.33 4.44 15.69
C LEU A 40 -10.05 5.21 16.03
N SER A 41 -8.93 4.86 15.42
CA SER A 41 -7.67 5.60 15.58
C SER A 41 -7.81 7.05 15.09
N GLU A 42 -8.48 7.30 13.96
CA GLU A 42 -8.74 8.67 13.48
C GLU A 42 -9.66 9.44 14.43
N GLU A 43 -10.70 8.80 14.98
CA GLU A 43 -11.61 9.45 15.93
C GLU A 43 -10.90 9.86 17.25
N VAL A 44 -10.02 9.01 17.78
CA VAL A 44 -9.19 9.36 18.94
C VAL A 44 -8.32 10.58 18.64
N ILE A 45 -7.67 10.64 17.50
CA ILE A 45 -6.82 11.77 17.11
C ILE A 45 -7.65 13.04 16.96
N ARG A 46 -8.81 12.96 16.31
CA ARG A 46 -9.73 14.10 16.16
C ARG A 46 -10.21 14.64 17.50
N PHE A 47 -10.41 13.76 18.48
CA PHE A 47 -10.79 14.19 19.84
C PHE A 47 -9.71 15.05 20.50
N TYR A 48 -8.43 14.74 20.26
CA TYR A 48 -7.28 15.46 20.84
C TYR A 48 -6.68 16.54 19.92
N LYS A 49 -7.33 16.89 18.80
CA LYS A 49 -6.78 17.79 17.77
C LYS A 49 -6.34 19.18 18.29
N ASP A 50 -7.03 19.70 19.32
CA ASP A 50 -6.73 21.03 19.89
C ASP A 50 -5.58 20.98 20.92
N SER A 51 -5.19 19.77 21.36
CA SER A 51 -4.12 19.56 22.35
C SER A 51 -2.85 18.97 21.74
N VAL A 52 -2.98 18.21 20.65
CA VAL A 52 -1.88 17.50 20.01
C VAL A 52 -1.92 17.75 18.50
N PRO A 53 -1.02 18.60 17.97
CA PRO A 53 -0.88 18.76 16.51
C PRO A 53 -0.66 17.41 15.84
N SER A 54 -1.51 17.05 14.88
CA SER A 54 -1.51 15.70 14.33
C SER A 54 -1.75 15.65 12.84
N ILE A 55 -1.05 14.73 12.15
CA ILE A 55 -1.31 14.35 10.76
C ILE A 55 -1.85 12.93 10.75
N ILE A 56 -2.99 12.72 10.09
CA ILE A 56 -3.56 11.41 9.81
C ILE A 56 -3.24 11.07 8.35
N MET A 57 -2.36 10.10 8.14
CA MET A 57 -1.98 9.65 6.80
C MET A 57 -2.83 8.45 6.39
N ARG A 58 -3.72 8.63 5.42
CA ARG A 58 -4.46 7.54 4.78
C ARG A 58 -3.60 6.92 3.69
N CYS A 59 -2.96 5.80 4.04
CA CYS A 59 -1.99 5.15 3.17
C CYS A 59 -2.65 4.26 2.12
N SER A 60 -2.15 4.34 0.90
CA SER A 60 -2.38 3.37 -0.16
C SER A 60 -1.60 2.07 0.12
N ASN A 61 -1.41 1.20 -0.89
CA ASN A 61 -0.68 -0.05 -0.70
C ASN A 61 0.83 0.20 -0.68
N ILE A 62 1.38 0.45 0.51
CA ILE A 62 2.83 0.57 0.69
C ILE A 62 3.45 -0.80 0.53
N TYR A 63 4.45 -0.92 -0.36
CA TYR A 63 5.21 -2.15 -0.55
C TYR A 63 6.71 -1.92 -0.47
N GLY A 64 7.44 -2.97 -0.18
CA GLY A 64 8.89 -2.95 -0.07
C GLY A 64 9.40 -4.24 0.55
N PRO A 65 10.72 -4.37 0.75
CA PRO A 65 11.30 -5.55 1.35
C PRO A 65 10.80 -5.71 2.80
N THR A 66 10.31 -6.91 3.12
CA THR A 66 9.78 -7.23 4.44
C THR A 66 10.21 -8.62 4.89
N ARG A 67 10.50 -8.77 6.17
CA ARG A 67 10.67 -10.07 6.84
C ARG A 67 9.37 -10.54 7.51
N LEU A 68 8.34 -9.68 7.55
CA LEU A 68 7.07 -10.06 8.14
C LEU A 68 6.29 -10.95 7.16
N VAL A 69 5.73 -12.03 7.68
CA VAL A 69 4.78 -12.86 6.93
C VAL A 69 3.44 -12.14 6.92
N ARG A 70 3.22 -11.29 5.93
CA ARG A 70 1.94 -10.65 5.67
C ARG A 70 1.42 -11.11 4.32
N PRO A 71 0.10 -11.28 4.16
CA PRO A 71 -0.50 -11.67 2.89
C PRO A 71 -0.60 -10.50 1.89
N ASP A 72 0.35 -9.55 1.94
CA ASP A 72 0.40 -8.43 1.01
C ASP A 72 0.88 -8.92 -0.37
N LEU A 73 0.24 -8.44 -1.43
CA LEU A 73 0.38 -8.98 -2.77
C LEU A 73 1.84 -9.09 -3.25
N ILE A 74 2.56 -7.96 -3.30
CA ILE A 74 3.91 -7.92 -3.88
C ILE A 74 4.91 -8.76 -3.09
N PRO A 75 5.04 -8.61 -1.76
CA PRO A 75 5.92 -9.48 -0.98
C PRO A 75 5.56 -10.97 -1.08
N THR A 76 4.27 -11.32 -1.11
CA THR A 76 3.84 -12.72 -1.25
C THR A 76 4.26 -13.30 -2.60
N LEU A 77 4.02 -12.58 -3.70
CA LEU A 77 4.43 -13.03 -5.03
C LEU A 77 5.95 -13.22 -5.14
N ILE A 78 6.72 -12.30 -4.57
CA ILE A 78 8.18 -12.42 -4.51
C ILE A 78 8.57 -13.66 -3.70
N GLN A 79 7.99 -13.85 -2.52
CA GLN A 79 8.26 -15.00 -1.68
C GLN A 79 7.93 -16.33 -2.39
N ASP A 80 6.76 -16.41 -3.00
CA ASP A 80 6.34 -17.61 -3.71
C ASP A 80 7.24 -17.87 -4.93
N SER A 81 7.70 -16.82 -5.63
CA SER A 81 8.64 -16.98 -6.75
C SER A 81 9.99 -17.58 -6.32
N TYR A 82 10.43 -17.36 -5.10
CA TYR A 82 11.64 -17.97 -4.57
C TYR A 82 11.43 -19.37 -3.99
N SER A 83 10.24 -19.69 -3.49
CA SER A 83 10.01 -20.84 -2.59
C SER A 83 9.08 -21.90 -3.17
N CYS A 84 8.30 -21.60 -4.21
CA CYS A 84 7.33 -22.48 -4.82
C CYS A 84 7.66 -22.78 -6.28
N ASP A 85 7.27 -23.95 -6.78
CA ASP A 85 7.43 -24.31 -8.19
C ASP A 85 6.50 -23.50 -9.10
N SER A 86 5.35 -23.07 -8.58
CA SER A 86 4.39 -22.22 -9.27
C SER A 86 3.99 -21.02 -8.43
N VAL A 87 3.73 -19.89 -9.06
CA VAL A 87 3.21 -18.67 -8.45
C VAL A 87 1.81 -18.43 -8.95
N SER A 88 0.89 -17.98 -8.10
CA SER A 88 -0.48 -17.72 -8.53
C SER A 88 -1.05 -16.49 -7.85
N VAL A 89 -2.01 -15.84 -8.52
CA VAL A 89 -2.85 -14.76 -7.98
C VAL A 89 -4.32 -15.13 -8.09
N TRP A 90 -5.13 -14.57 -7.21
CA TRP A 90 -6.57 -14.80 -7.27
C TRP A 90 -7.19 -14.26 -8.55
N ASN A 91 -6.77 -13.08 -9.00
CA ASN A 91 -7.27 -12.42 -10.20
C ASN A 91 -6.28 -11.33 -10.64
N LYS A 92 -6.00 -11.24 -11.93
CA LYS A 92 -5.07 -10.26 -12.51
C LYS A 92 -5.71 -8.89 -12.81
N LYS A 93 -7.05 -8.78 -12.78
CA LYS A 93 -7.78 -7.57 -13.21
C LYS A 93 -7.78 -6.41 -12.18
N PRO A 94 -7.83 -6.64 -10.84
CA PRO A 94 -7.92 -5.54 -9.89
C PRO A 94 -6.79 -4.53 -10.05
N GLN A 95 -7.13 -3.24 -9.92
CA GLN A 95 -6.18 -2.14 -9.99
C GLN A 95 -6.14 -1.40 -8.66
N ARG A 96 -4.93 -1.08 -8.18
CA ARG A 96 -4.66 -0.41 -6.92
C ARG A 96 -3.53 0.57 -7.07
N ASP A 97 -3.51 1.57 -6.19
CA ASP A 97 -2.35 2.44 -6.01
C ASP A 97 -1.33 1.72 -5.11
N PHE A 98 -0.10 1.57 -5.61
CA PHE A 98 1.03 0.97 -4.92
C PHE A 98 2.17 1.98 -4.81
N ILE A 99 2.62 2.25 -3.59
CA ILE A 99 3.74 3.16 -3.32
C ILE A 99 4.92 2.40 -2.72
N TYR A 100 6.12 2.65 -3.27
CA TYR A 100 7.33 2.04 -2.75
C TYR A 100 7.70 2.62 -1.38
N LEU A 101 8.23 1.77 -0.49
CA LEU A 101 8.55 2.11 0.90
C LEU A 101 9.43 3.36 1.04
N GLU A 102 10.46 3.51 0.19
CA GLU A 102 11.36 4.66 0.26
C GLU A 102 10.64 5.97 -0.16
N ASP A 103 9.76 5.90 -1.16
CA ASP A 103 8.91 7.04 -1.56
C ASP A 103 7.92 7.42 -0.45
N ALA A 104 7.32 6.42 0.21
CA ALA A 104 6.44 6.67 1.34
C ALA A 104 7.20 7.36 2.50
N ALA A 105 8.41 6.91 2.81
CA ALA A 105 9.25 7.53 3.84
C ALA A 105 9.63 8.97 3.48
N ASP A 106 10.02 9.23 2.23
CA ASP A 106 10.34 10.57 1.75
C ASP A 106 9.13 11.51 1.84
N ALA A 107 7.93 11.04 1.50
CA ALA A 107 6.70 11.81 1.62
C ALA A 107 6.39 12.19 3.08
N ILE A 108 6.60 11.25 4.02
CA ILE A 108 6.41 11.49 5.45
C ILE A 108 7.38 12.57 5.94
N VAL A 109 8.65 12.46 5.57
CA VAL A 109 9.68 13.45 5.95
C VAL A 109 9.32 14.83 5.41
N SER A 110 8.89 14.93 4.14
CA SER A 110 8.51 16.22 3.55
C SER A 110 7.31 16.87 4.23
N LEU A 111 6.39 16.09 4.82
CA LEU A 111 5.26 16.61 5.58
C LEU A 111 5.65 17.12 6.97
N ILE A 112 6.67 16.52 7.61
CA ILE A 112 7.14 16.95 8.94
C ILE A 112 7.67 18.39 8.90
N ASP A 113 8.20 18.81 7.77
CA ASP A 113 8.75 20.16 7.56
C ASP A 113 7.65 21.20 7.26
N THR A 114 6.37 20.81 7.29
CA THR A 114 5.23 21.71 7.09
C THR A 114 4.51 21.99 8.42
N ASP A 115 3.75 23.09 8.46
CA ASP A 115 2.85 23.41 9.59
C ASP A 115 1.47 22.73 9.45
N TYR A 116 1.32 21.81 8.51
CA TYR A 116 0.05 21.15 8.23
C TYR A 116 -0.37 20.21 9.36
N THR A 117 -1.65 20.30 9.72
CA THR A 117 -2.34 19.33 10.58
C THR A 117 -3.65 18.92 9.94
N GLY A 118 -3.98 17.63 10.00
CA GLY A 118 -5.21 17.12 9.38
C GLY A 118 -5.02 15.77 8.69
N ILE A 119 -5.89 15.48 7.73
CA ILE A 119 -5.86 14.23 6.98
C ILE A 119 -5.16 14.46 5.66
N VAL A 120 -4.28 13.55 5.26
CA VAL A 120 -3.60 13.55 3.95
C VAL A 120 -3.52 12.14 3.38
N ASN A 121 -3.78 12.01 2.08
CA ASN A 121 -3.58 10.76 1.36
C ASN A 121 -2.10 10.53 1.07
N LEU A 122 -1.63 9.30 1.29
CA LEU A 122 -0.29 8.84 0.93
C LEU A 122 -0.39 7.76 -0.14
N GLY A 123 0.01 8.07 -1.34
CA GLY A 123 0.03 7.17 -2.50
C GLY A 123 0.78 7.78 -3.66
N THR A 124 0.73 7.13 -4.81
CA THR A 124 1.33 7.66 -6.05
C THR A 124 0.32 8.47 -6.88
N GLY A 125 -0.98 8.34 -6.58
CA GLY A 125 -2.05 8.89 -7.41
C GLY A 125 -2.24 8.16 -8.75
N ALA A 126 -1.57 7.02 -8.94
CA ALA A 126 -1.69 6.17 -10.12
C ALA A 126 -2.12 4.76 -9.71
N THR A 127 -2.72 4.04 -10.64
CA THR A 127 -3.13 2.65 -10.39
C THR A 127 -2.35 1.68 -11.25
N THR A 128 -2.13 0.49 -10.70
CA THR A 128 -1.51 -0.63 -11.38
C THR A 128 -2.35 -1.88 -11.16
N SER A 129 -2.52 -2.67 -12.22
CA SER A 129 -3.22 -3.95 -12.14
C SER A 129 -2.35 -5.02 -11.48
N VAL A 130 -3.01 -6.01 -10.86
CA VAL A 130 -2.33 -7.23 -10.39
C VAL A 130 -1.62 -7.95 -11.54
N GLY A 131 -2.15 -7.83 -12.77
CA GLY A 131 -1.54 -8.38 -13.97
C GLY A 131 -0.19 -7.74 -14.32
N GLU A 132 -0.09 -6.40 -14.27
CA GLU A 132 1.18 -5.69 -14.49
C GLU A 132 2.23 -6.08 -13.45
N ILE A 133 1.85 -6.15 -12.17
CA ILE A 133 2.72 -6.64 -11.10
C ILE A 133 3.17 -8.08 -11.38
N SER A 134 2.24 -8.95 -11.79
CA SER A 134 2.55 -10.34 -12.16
C SER A 134 3.58 -10.42 -13.27
N ASN A 135 3.44 -9.60 -14.33
CA ASN A 135 4.38 -9.58 -15.45
C ASN A 135 5.81 -9.15 -15.00
N ILE A 136 5.92 -8.19 -14.08
CA ILE A 136 7.22 -7.80 -13.52
C ILE A 136 7.84 -8.96 -12.74
N ILE A 137 7.06 -9.66 -11.91
CA ILE A 137 7.53 -10.82 -11.14
C ILE A 137 7.91 -11.98 -12.08
N GLU A 138 7.13 -12.25 -13.14
CA GLU A 138 7.47 -13.24 -14.17
C GLU A 138 8.83 -12.94 -14.80
N LYS A 139 9.07 -11.67 -15.17
CA LYS A 139 10.33 -11.23 -15.79
C LYS A 139 11.52 -11.40 -14.85
N LEU A 140 11.36 -11.08 -13.55
CA LEU A 140 12.44 -11.17 -12.57
C LEU A 140 12.76 -12.61 -12.13
N SER A 141 11.73 -13.45 -12.03
CA SER A 141 11.87 -14.81 -11.50
C SER A 141 12.04 -15.90 -12.54
N GLY A 142 11.67 -15.63 -13.79
CA GLY A 142 11.54 -16.64 -14.85
C GLY A 142 10.35 -17.58 -14.68
N LYS A 143 9.49 -17.37 -13.66
CA LYS A 143 8.34 -18.21 -13.35
C LYS A 143 7.04 -17.53 -13.77
N LYS A 144 6.13 -18.29 -14.39
CA LYS A 144 4.79 -17.78 -14.73
C LYS A 144 3.93 -17.58 -13.49
N VAL A 145 3.17 -16.49 -13.47
CA VAL A 145 2.14 -16.22 -12.44
C VAL A 145 0.78 -16.56 -13.02
N VAL A 146 0.17 -17.60 -12.47
CA VAL A 146 -1.12 -18.14 -12.92
C VAL A 146 -2.26 -17.28 -12.36
N ASP A 147 -3.19 -16.85 -13.22
CA ASP A 147 -4.45 -16.25 -12.82
C ASP A 147 -5.44 -17.37 -12.46
N LEU A 148 -5.90 -17.38 -11.22
CA LEU A 148 -6.90 -18.36 -10.75
C LEU A 148 -8.34 -17.94 -11.08
N GLU A 149 -8.53 -16.76 -11.66
CA GLU A 149 -9.83 -16.16 -12.03
C GLU A 149 -10.89 -16.16 -10.91
N LYS A 150 -10.43 -16.17 -9.65
CA LYS A 150 -11.31 -16.17 -8.47
C LYS A 150 -12.02 -14.83 -8.33
N LYS A 151 -13.21 -14.87 -7.73
CA LYS A 151 -13.95 -13.66 -7.38
C LYS A 151 -13.15 -12.81 -6.39
N VAL A 152 -12.95 -11.55 -6.74
CA VAL A 152 -12.26 -10.57 -5.89
C VAL A 152 -13.18 -10.10 -4.78
N LYS A 153 -12.63 -10.02 -3.56
CA LYS A 153 -13.28 -9.35 -2.43
C LYS A 153 -12.83 -7.89 -2.43
N GLY A 154 -13.79 -6.96 -2.49
CA GLY A 154 -13.51 -5.52 -2.51
C GLY A 154 -13.59 -4.88 -3.91
N PRO A 155 -13.28 -3.59 -4.04
CA PRO A 155 -13.42 -2.86 -5.30
C PRO A 155 -12.45 -3.39 -6.35
N MET A 156 -12.87 -3.36 -7.62
CA MET A 156 -12.01 -3.74 -8.76
C MET A 156 -10.99 -2.65 -9.09
N TYR A 157 -11.33 -1.40 -8.86
CA TYR A 157 -10.49 -0.23 -9.09
C TYR A 157 -10.46 0.65 -7.85
N PHE A 158 -9.28 1.11 -7.46
CA PHE A 158 -9.15 2.04 -6.36
C PHE A 158 -7.94 2.97 -6.56
N GLN A 159 -8.16 4.27 -6.50
CA GLN A 159 -7.16 5.32 -6.67
C GLN A 159 -7.39 6.41 -5.61
N CYS A 160 -6.33 6.86 -4.94
CA CYS A 160 -6.39 8.06 -4.12
C CYS A 160 -5.93 9.29 -4.90
N ASP A 161 -6.50 10.43 -4.55
CA ASP A 161 -6.02 11.73 -4.98
C ASP A 161 -4.89 12.17 -4.03
N THR A 162 -3.74 12.51 -4.59
CA THR A 162 -2.55 12.93 -3.85
C THR A 162 -2.22 14.40 -4.07
N THR A 163 -3.16 15.17 -4.63
CA THR A 163 -2.99 16.61 -4.93
C THR A 163 -2.65 17.40 -3.67
N LEU A 164 -3.33 17.15 -2.56
CA LEU A 164 -3.05 17.83 -1.30
C LEU A 164 -1.61 17.59 -0.81
N LEU A 165 -1.13 16.35 -0.86
CA LEU A 165 0.26 16.03 -0.50
C LEU A 165 1.26 16.81 -1.38
N TYR A 166 1.01 16.84 -2.68
CA TYR A 166 1.85 17.59 -3.62
C TYR A 166 1.80 19.11 -3.35
N ASP A 167 0.63 19.67 -3.14
CA ASP A 167 0.45 21.12 -2.90
C ASP A 167 1.14 21.57 -1.59
N LEU A 168 1.14 20.72 -0.57
CA LEU A 168 1.79 21.02 0.71
C LEU A 168 3.32 20.91 0.65
N THR A 169 3.85 19.98 -0.16
CA THR A 169 5.27 19.59 -0.04
C THR A 169 6.06 19.68 -1.34
N GLY A 170 5.41 19.77 -2.50
CA GLY A 170 6.03 19.58 -3.81
C GLY A 170 6.52 18.13 -4.06
N TRP A 171 6.25 17.19 -3.14
CA TRP A 171 6.73 15.82 -3.22
C TRP A 171 6.11 15.06 -4.40
N LYS A 172 6.93 14.20 -5.01
CA LYS A 172 6.52 13.24 -6.06
C LYS A 172 7.28 11.93 -5.87
N PRO A 173 6.66 10.78 -6.20
CA PRO A 173 7.36 9.51 -6.16
C PRO A 173 8.58 9.52 -7.10
N LYS A 174 9.71 8.97 -6.62
CA LYS A 174 10.98 8.88 -7.35
C LYS A 174 11.13 7.55 -8.08
N TYR A 175 10.47 6.51 -7.58
CA TYR A 175 10.57 5.16 -8.12
C TYR A 175 9.40 4.81 -9.00
N THR A 176 9.68 4.25 -10.17
CA THR A 176 8.67 3.52 -10.93
C THR A 176 8.31 2.22 -10.23
N LEU A 177 7.16 1.64 -10.58
CA LEU A 177 6.75 0.34 -10.04
C LEU A 177 7.81 -0.75 -10.29
N ASP A 178 8.33 -0.83 -11.51
CA ASP A 178 9.39 -1.78 -11.90
C ASP A 178 10.62 -1.65 -11.00
N GLN A 179 11.12 -0.41 -10.80
CA GLN A 179 12.28 -0.15 -9.95
C GLN A 179 12.04 -0.56 -8.50
N GLY A 180 10.88 -0.21 -7.93
CA GLY A 180 10.53 -0.55 -6.56
C GLY A 180 10.39 -2.07 -6.35
N ILE A 181 9.74 -2.77 -7.31
CA ILE A 181 9.61 -4.23 -7.25
C ILE A 181 10.97 -4.90 -7.43
N GLU A 182 11.82 -4.44 -8.35
CA GLU A 182 13.16 -5.00 -8.56
C GLU A 182 14.03 -4.85 -7.30
N LYS A 183 14.04 -3.67 -6.67
CA LYS A 183 14.76 -3.45 -5.39
C LYS A 183 14.24 -4.38 -4.30
N THR A 184 12.91 -4.51 -4.19
CA THR A 184 12.25 -5.41 -3.22
C THR A 184 12.65 -6.86 -3.47
N TYR A 185 12.59 -7.32 -4.74
CA TYR A 185 12.95 -8.66 -5.16
C TYR A 185 14.39 -9.00 -4.77
N LYS A 186 15.34 -8.15 -5.17
CA LYS A 186 16.77 -8.34 -4.86
C LYS A 186 17.03 -8.42 -3.36
N ARG A 187 16.45 -7.51 -2.57
CA ARG A 187 16.66 -7.48 -1.12
C ARG A 187 16.09 -8.70 -0.41
N MET A 188 14.89 -9.11 -0.81
CA MET A 188 14.26 -10.32 -0.27
C MET A 188 15.02 -11.59 -0.66
N GLY A 189 15.61 -11.65 -1.85
CA GLY A 189 16.47 -12.76 -2.29
C GLY A 189 17.74 -12.91 -1.44
N VAL A 190 18.37 -11.80 -1.05
CA VAL A 190 19.50 -11.82 -0.11
C VAL A 190 19.10 -12.45 1.22
N TRP A 191 17.99 -12.02 1.81
CA TRP A 191 17.51 -12.57 3.09
C TRP A 191 17.18 -14.07 3.02
N LYS A 192 16.66 -14.53 1.88
CA LYS A 192 16.44 -15.97 1.67
C LYS A 192 17.77 -16.75 1.74
N ASN A 193 18.81 -16.27 1.04
CA ASN A 193 20.11 -16.92 0.97
C ASN A 193 20.82 -16.92 2.34
N GLU A 194 20.57 -15.89 3.15
CA GLU A 194 21.13 -15.78 4.52
C GLU A 194 20.31 -16.53 5.57
N ASN A 195 19.28 -17.31 5.18
CA ASN A 195 18.31 -17.96 6.08
C ASN A 195 17.59 -16.99 7.05
N LEU A 196 17.50 -15.73 6.67
CA LEU A 196 16.80 -14.69 7.43
C LEU A 196 15.31 -14.57 7.06
N TRP A 197 14.84 -15.48 6.21
CA TRP A 197 13.44 -15.54 5.80
C TRP A 197 12.59 -16.17 6.89
N PRO A 198 11.50 -15.52 7.33
CA PRO A 198 10.61 -16.14 8.29
C PRO A 198 9.95 -17.38 7.66
N ASN A 199 9.87 -18.46 8.42
CA ASN A 199 9.09 -19.63 8.01
C ASN A 199 7.66 -19.21 7.72
N LYS A 200 7.12 -19.67 6.59
CA LYS A 200 5.73 -19.40 6.21
C LYS A 200 4.82 -19.93 7.34
N VAL A 201 4.16 -19.04 8.08
CA VAL A 201 3.08 -19.47 8.97
C VAL A 201 1.96 -19.95 8.06
N MET A 202 1.77 -21.27 8.00
CA MET A 202 0.63 -21.84 7.30
C MET A 202 -0.62 -21.38 8.03
N THR A 203 -1.29 -20.37 7.52
CA THR A 203 -2.65 -20.05 7.95
C THR A 203 -3.57 -21.10 7.34
N SER A 204 -4.04 -22.00 8.20
CA SER A 204 -5.13 -22.94 7.93
C SER A 204 -6.42 -22.22 7.57
#